data_d2f34a9db29ea4176efc665bec7e63e2
#
_entry.id   d2f34a9db29ea4176efc665bec7e63e2
#
_cell.length_a   1.000
_cell.length_b   1.000
_cell.length_c   1.000
_cell.angle_alpha   90.00
_cell.angle_beta   90.00
_cell.angle_gamma   90.00
#
_symmetry.space_group_name_H-M   'P 1'
#
loop_
_entity.id
_entity.type
_entity.pdbx_description
1 polymer ?
#
loop_
_entity_poly.entity_id
_entity_poly.type
_entity_poly.pdbx_seq_one_letter_code
_entity_poly.pdbx_strand_id
1 'polypeptide(L)'
;MKILVTGGTGNVGGKVVSELVKRGAEVRVLARKQPEGKVQPGVEIVTGDLLDPVSVEQAMRGVDKLFLLNAVVADELTQALIAYGIAKRVGLKHVTYLSVFKVDQFRDVPHFASKLAVEGALREFGVPFTILRPGYYIQNDLGLKDALTKAGVYPMPLGTAGIAAADVRDIAEAAAISLTEDGHDGQTYDIVSPTLISGPGNAALWSKLLGKEIKYTGHDFEQWEQGMRARMPGWSAFDLRMMLQGYFERGFASTETEVARLAGLLGHAPRSYEDFAAEAAQSWKA
;
A
#
# COMPACT_ATOMS: atom_id res chain seq x y z
N MET A 1 -0.67 16.08 -19.24
CA MET A 1 0.38 15.62 -18.31
C MET A 1 0.35 14.10 -18.30
N LYS A 2 1.49 13.46 -18.58
CA LYS A 2 1.61 12.01 -18.63
C LYS A 2 2.29 11.48 -17.36
N ILE A 3 1.69 10.49 -16.72
CA ILE A 3 2.15 9.91 -15.45
C ILE A 3 2.45 8.43 -15.64
N LEU A 4 3.66 8.00 -15.25
CA LEU A 4 4.02 6.59 -15.18
C LEU A 4 3.60 6.03 -13.82
N VAL A 5 2.97 4.87 -13.82
CA VAL A 5 2.60 4.12 -12.62
C VAL A 5 3.31 2.77 -12.63
N THR A 6 4.16 2.52 -11.64
CA THR A 6 4.67 1.17 -11.36
C THR A 6 3.69 0.42 -10.46
N GLY A 7 3.64 -0.90 -10.56
CA GLY A 7 2.66 -1.70 -9.82
C GLY A 7 1.19 -1.46 -10.22
N GLY A 8 0.93 -0.79 -11.36
CA GLY A 8 -0.41 -0.38 -11.80
C GLY A 8 -1.39 -1.53 -12.10
N THR A 9 -0.91 -2.77 -12.18
CA THR A 9 -1.76 -3.98 -12.32
C THR A 9 -2.16 -4.60 -10.98
N GLY A 10 -1.64 -4.07 -9.87
CA GLY A 10 -1.93 -4.56 -8.52
C GLY A 10 -3.11 -3.85 -7.85
N ASN A 11 -3.42 -4.26 -6.61
CA ASN A 11 -4.55 -3.74 -5.84
C ASN A 11 -4.48 -2.21 -5.62
N VAL A 12 -3.36 -1.70 -5.11
CA VAL A 12 -3.16 -0.26 -4.88
C VAL A 12 -2.98 0.48 -6.21
N GLY A 13 -2.01 0.04 -7.03
CA GLY A 13 -1.67 0.73 -8.27
C GLY A 13 -2.82 0.81 -9.27
N GLY A 14 -3.66 -0.24 -9.36
CA GLY A 14 -4.87 -0.20 -10.20
C GLY A 14 -5.88 0.87 -9.75
N LYS A 15 -6.00 1.12 -8.45
CA LYS A 15 -6.83 2.22 -7.92
C LYS A 15 -6.20 3.58 -8.23
N VAL A 16 -4.88 3.71 -8.09
CA VAL A 16 -4.15 4.93 -8.49
C VAL A 16 -4.36 5.25 -9.97
N VAL A 17 -4.23 4.25 -10.85
CA VAL A 17 -4.53 4.40 -12.28
C VAL A 17 -5.95 4.94 -12.50
N SER A 18 -6.94 4.34 -11.81
CA SER A 18 -8.33 4.77 -11.94
C SER A 18 -8.55 6.21 -11.48
N GLU A 19 -7.96 6.63 -10.36
CA GLU A 19 -8.07 8.00 -9.86
C GLU A 19 -7.37 9.02 -10.77
N LEU A 20 -6.19 8.68 -11.31
CA LEU A 20 -5.49 9.53 -12.26
C LEU A 20 -6.28 9.75 -13.56
N VAL A 21 -6.89 8.68 -14.09
CA VAL A 21 -7.75 8.77 -15.29
C VAL A 21 -8.98 9.65 -15.03
N LYS A 22 -9.63 9.50 -13.87
CA LYS A 22 -10.76 10.38 -13.47
C LYS A 22 -10.38 11.84 -13.41
N ARG A 23 -9.12 12.15 -13.06
CA ARG A 23 -8.57 13.52 -13.02
C ARG A 23 -8.05 14.00 -14.38
N GLY A 24 -8.25 13.23 -15.46
CA GLY A 24 -7.88 13.60 -16.82
C GLY A 24 -6.38 13.48 -17.13
N ALA A 25 -5.61 12.76 -16.32
CA ALA A 25 -4.20 12.48 -16.61
C ALA A 25 -4.06 11.41 -17.70
N GLU A 26 -3.03 11.54 -18.54
CA GLU A 26 -2.58 10.47 -19.41
C GLU A 26 -1.77 9.48 -18.56
N VAL A 27 -2.19 8.22 -18.51
CA VAL A 27 -1.55 7.23 -17.66
C VAL A 27 -0.83 6.18 -18.48
N ARG A 28 0.44 5.95 -18.13
CA ARG A 28 1.24 4.81 -18.58
C ARG A 28 1.50 3.89 -17.39
N VAL A 29 1.35 2.59 -17.61
CA VAL A 29 1.65 1.56 -16.60
C VAL A 29 2.85 0.74 -17.05
N LEU A 30 3.86 0.60 -16.20
CA LEU A 30 4.93 -0.36 -16.37
C LEU A 30 4.48 -1.70 -15.78
N ALA A 31 4.42 -2.73 -16.60
CA ALA A 31 4.04 -4.09 -16.21
C ALA A 31 5.06 -5.12 -16.71
N ARG A 32 5.34 -6.17 -15.93
CA ARG A 32 6.26 -7.25 -16.33
C ARG A 32 5.76 -8.04 -17.55
N LYS A 33 4.46 -8.11 -17.73
CA LYS A 33 3.78 -8.72 -18.89
C LYS A 33 2.48 -7.99 -19.17
N GLN A 34 1.98 -8.12 -20.38
CA GLN A 34 0.67 -7.58 -20.71
C GLN A 34 -0.39 -8.20 -19.78
N PRO A 35 -1.26 -7.39 -19.14
CA PRO A 35 -2.33 -7.90 -18.32
C PRO A 35 -3.32 -8.71 -19.15
N GLU A 36 -3.80 -9.81 -18.58
CA GLU A 36 -4.90 -10.58 -19.16
C GLU A 36 -6.21 -9.83 -18.89
N GLY A 37 -6.90 -9.41 -19.93
CA GLY A 37 -8.18 -8.71 -19.84
C GLY A 37 -8.18 -7.28 -20.40
N LYS A 38 -9.28 -6.57 -20.19
CA LYS A 38 -9.44 -5.20 -20.70
C LYS A 38 -8.64 -4.22 -19.85
N VAL A 39 -7.73 -3.52 -20.49
CA VAL A 39 -7.09 -2.34 -19.91
C VAL A 39 -8.11 -1.21 -19.87
N GLN A 40 -8.08 -0.40 -18.81
CA GLN A 40 -8.95 0.78 -18.72
C GLN A 40 -8.71 1.69 -19.93
N PRO A 41 -9.76 2.20 -20.59
CA PRO A 41 -9.62 3.12 -21.73
C PRO A 41 -8.73 4.32 -21.35
N GLY A 42 -7.82 4.68 -22.27
CA GLY A 42 -6.88 5.80 -22.07
C GLY A 42 -5.61 5.45 -21.28
N VAL A 43 -5.43 4.19 -20.88
CA VAL A 43 -4.21 3.72 -20.20
C VAL A 43 -3.29 3.02 -21.19
N GLU A 44 -2.04 3.50 -21.27
CA GLU A 44 -0.96 2.88 -22.05
C GLU A 44 -0.24 1.83 -21.19
N ILE A 45 -0.10 0.60 -21.68
CA ILE A 45 0.71 -0.42 -21.01
C ILE A 45 2.04 -0.56 -21.75
N VAL A 46 3.14 -0.46 -21.01
CA VAL A 46 4.48 -0.77 -21.49
C VAL A 46 5.05 -1.96 -20.72
N THR A 47 5.66 -2.89 -21.44
CA THR A 47 6.27 -4.06 -20.81
C THR A 47 7.71 -3.74 -20.43
N GLY A 48 8.10 -4.11 -19.19
CA GLY A 48 9.46 -3.96 -18.69
C GLY A 48 9.61 -4.46 -17.27
N ASP A 49 10.85 -4.48 -16.80
CA ASP A 49 11.23 -4.93 -15.46
C ASP A 49 11.95 -3.80 -14.71
N LEU A 50 11.61 -3.59 -13.45
CA LEU A 50 12.25 -2.57 -12.60
C LEU A 50 13.72 -2.87 -12.32
N LEU A 51 14.18 -4.11 -12.54
CA LEU A 51 15.59 -4.49 -12.49
C LEU A 51 16.33 -4.23 -13.81
N ASP A 52 15.62 -3.96 -14.91
CA ASP A 52 16.24 -3.60 -16.19
C ASP A 52 16.23 -2.09 -16.41
N PRO A 53 17.36 -1.39 -16.20
CA PRO A 53 17.45 0.05 -16.38
C PRO A 53 17.03 0.54 -17.77
N VAL A 54 17.24 -0.28 -18.82
CA VAL A 54 16.89 0.09 -20.20
C VAL A 54 15.38 0.13 -20.37
N SER A 55 14.67 -0.88 -19.88
CA SER A 55 13.20 -0.92 -19.97
C SER A 55 12.56 0.17 -19.12
N VAL A 56 13.13 0.46 -17.93
CA VAL A 56 12.65 1.55 -17.07
C VAL A 56 12.83 2.92 -17.74
N GLU A 57 13.99 3.17 -18.36
CA GLU A 57 14.21 4.41 -19.09
C GLU A 57 13.25 4.56 -20.29
N GLN A 58 13.04 3.49 -21.04
CA GLN A 58 12.08 3.48 -22.15
C GLN A 58 10.66 3.79 -21.65
N ALA A 59 10.26 3.20 -20.52
CA ALA A 59 8.96 3.47 -19.92
C ALA A 59 8.79 4.93 -19.46
N MET A 60 9.87 5.60 -19.05
CA MET A 60 9.86 7.00 -18.59
C MET A 60 9.96 8.03 -19.73
N ARG A 61 10.28 7.63 -20.97
CA ARG A 61 10.36 8.58 -22.09
C ARG A 61 9.02 9.28 -22.35
N GLY A 62 9.04 10.61 -22.35
CA GLY A 62 7.85 11.44 -22.56
C GLY A 62 6.85 11.44 -21.40
N VAL A 63 7.28 11.00 -20.20
CA VAL A 63 6.52 11.04 -18.95
C VAL A 63 6.91 12.29 -18.17
N ASP A 64 5.96 12.93 -17.52
CA ASP A 64 6.19 14.11 -16.67
C ASP A 64 6.47 13.72 -15.21
N LYS A 65 5.70 12.77 -14.67
CA LYS A 65 5.73 12.39 -13.24
C LYS A 65 5.65 10.87 -13.06
N LEU A 66 6.06 10.38 -11.90
CA LEU A 66 6.10 8.96 -11.56
C LEU A 66 5.33 8.68 -10.26
N PHE A 67 4.43 7.69 -10.27
CA PHE A 67 4.02 6.99 -9.08
C PHE A 67 4.90 5.75 -8.90
N LEU A 68 5.76 5.76 -7.89
CA LEU A 68 6.69 4.68 -7.59
C LEU A 68 6.12 3.78 -6.50
N LEU A 69 5.63 2.63 -6.90
CA LEU A 69 5.19 1.53 -6.04
C LEU A 69 5.98 0.27 -6.38
N ASN A 70 6.68 -0.27 -5.39
CA ASN A 70 7.34 -1.56 -5.47
C ASN A 70 6.54 -2.61 -4.70
N ALA A 71 6.47 -3.82 -5.23
CA ALA A 71 6.01 -4.97 -4.45
C ALA A 71 7.03 -5.28 -3.35
N VAL A 72 6.58 -5.88 -2.25
CA VAL A 72 7.47 -6.43 -1.23
C VAL A 72 8.13 -7.69 -1.79
N VAL A 73 9.34 -7.52 -2.32
CA VAL A 73 10.19 -8.55 -2.92
C VAL A 73 11.62 -8.41 -2.41
N ALA A 74 12.42 -9.47 -2.54
CA ALA A 74 13.78 -9.50 -1.98
C ALA A 74 14.72 -8.40 -2.52
N ASP A 75 14.44 -7.91 -3.71
CA ASP A 75 15.21 -6.89 -4.43
C ASP A 75 14.49 -5.52 -4.51
N GLU A 76 13.49 -5.31 -3.65
CA GLU A 76 12.66 -4.10 -3.62
C GLU A 76 13.47 -2.80 -3.61
N LEU A 77 14.50 -2.74 -2.75
CA LEU A 77 15.38 -1.56 -2.67
C LEU A 77 16.10 -1.28 -3.98
N THR A 78 16.67 -2.32 -4.60
CA THR A 78 17.38 -2.17 -5.88
C THR A 78 16.45 -1.68 -6.97
N GLN A 79 15.26 -2.24 -7.08
CA GLN A 79 14.22 -1.83 -8.04
C GLN A 79 13.85 -0.35 -7.85
N ALA A 80 13.62 0.08 -6.61
CA ALA A 80 13.25 1.45 -6.30
C ALA A 80 14.35 2.45 -6.64
N LEU A 81 15.61 2.13 -6.31
CA LEU A 81 16.75 3.01 -6.57
C LEU A 81 17.07 3.10 -8.07
N ILE A 82 16.91 2.01 -8.84
CA ILE A 82 17.01 2.05 -10.31
C ILE A 82 15.95 2.99 -10.87
N ALA A 83 14.69 2.81 -10.50
CA ALA A 83 13.59 3.63 -11.00
C ALA A 83 13.80 5.11 -10.64
N TYR A 84 14.19 5.42 -9.41
CA TYR A 84 14.45 6.78 -8.98
C TYR A 84 15.67 7.41 -9.67
N GLY A 85 16.77 6.67 -9.78
CA GLY A 85 17.99 7.15 -10.49
C GLY A 85 17.71 7.46 -11.96
N ILE A 86 16.87 6.67 -12.62
CA ILE A 86 16.46 6.93 -13.99
C ILE A 86 15.50 8.12 -14.04
N ALA A 87 14.53 8.24 -13.13
CA ALA A 87 13.64 9.39 -13.03
C ALA A 87 14.44 10.71 -12.96
N LYS A 88 15.49 10.74 -12.15
CA LYS A 88 16.43 11.87 -12.07
C LYS A 88 17.16 12.09 -13.41
N ARG A 89 17.71 11.03 -14.01
CA ARG A 89 18.48 11.11 -15.25
C ARG A 89 17.66 11.65 -16.43
N VAL A 90 16.38 11.26 -16.54
CA VAL A 90 15.50 11.73 -17.62
C VAL A 90 14.78 13.03 -17.27
N GLY A 91 14.98 13.57 -16.06
CA GLY A 91 14.45 14.87 -15.65
C GLY A 91 12.95 14.87 -15.36
N LEU A 92 12.42 13.83 -14.71
CA LEU A 92 11.02 13.83 -14.26
C LEU A 92 10.77 14.98 -13.29
N LYS A 93 9.59 15.59 -13.38
CA LYS A 93 9.21 16.77 -12.61
C LYS A 93 8.81 16.43 -11.16
N HIS A 94 8.36 15.20 -10.91
CA HIS A 94 7.90 14.77 -9.58
C HIS A 94 7.85 13.25 -9.46
N VAL A 95 8.12 12.75 -8.25
CA VAL A 95 7.96 11.33 -7.88
C VAL A 95 7.08 11.22 -6.63
N THR A 96 5.94 10.56 -6.72
CA THR A 96 5.17 10.16 -5.54
C THR A 96 5.53 8.71 -5.20
N TYR A 97 6.09 8.50 -4.01
CA TYR A 97 6.58 7.21 -3.53
C TYR A 97 5.65 6.59 -2.50
N LEU A 98 5.32 5.31 -2.66
CA LEU A 98 4.56 4.55 -1.66
C LEU A 98 5.50 3.86 -0.67
N SER A 99 5.66 4.49 0.48
CA SER A 99 6.41 4.01 1.64
C SER A 99 5.52 3.21 2.60
N VAL A 100 5.72 3.34 3.90
CA VAL A 100 4.92 2.71 4.97
C VAL A 100 4.91 3.61 6.22
N PHE A 101 3.80 3.59 6.96
CA PHE A 101 3.63 4.34 8.21
C PHE A 101 4.68 3.93 9.26
N LYS A 102 5.20 4.90 10.01
CA LYS A 102 6.24 4.69 11.05
C LYS A 102 7.49 3.94 10.56
N VAL A 103 7.88 4.13 9.32
CA VAL A 103 9.01 3.44 8.67
C VAL A 103 10.31 3.52 9.49
N ASP A 104 10.53 4.62 10.19
CA ASP A 104 11.71 4.89 11.02
C ASP A 104 11.72 4.13 12.36
N GLN A 105 10.58 3.61 12.81
CA GLN A 105 10.44 2.86 14.07
C GLN A 105 10.61 1.34 13.90
N PHE A 106 10.58 0.85 12.66
CA PHE A 106 10.62 -0.59 12.33
C PHE A 106 11.79 -0.94 11.41
N ARG A 107 12.97 -0.37 11.71
CA ARG A 107 14.19 -0.55 10.88
C ARG A 107 14.75 -1.97 10.85
N ASP A 108 14.31 -2.82 11.76
CA ASP A 108 14.62 -4.24 11.84
C ASP A 108 13.74 -5.10 10.91
N VAL A 109 12.62 -4.56 10.40
CA VAL A 109 11.77 -5.23 9.42
C VAL A 109 12.33 -4.98 8.02
N PRO A 110 12.72 -6.02 7.25
CA PRO A 110 13.47 -5.86 6.01
C PRO A 110 12.82 -4.91 5.00
N HIS A 111 11.52 -5.06 4.71
CA HIS A 111 10.87 -4.15 3.75
C HIS A 111 10.69 -2.73 4.28
N PHE A 112 10.57 -2.49 5.60
CA PHE A 112 10.57 -1.14 6.17
C PHE A 112 11.95 -0.50 6.03
N ALA A 113 13.02 -1.25 6.31
CA ALA A 113 14.39 -0.76 6.12
C ALA A 113 14.66 -0.36 4.66
N SER A 114 14.17 -1.17 3.71
CA SER A 114 14.25 -0.86 2.28
C SER A 114 13.52 0.44 1.94
N LYS A 115 12.31 0.62 2.45
CA LYS A 115 11.52 1.84 2.21
C LYS A 115 12.16 3.07 2.86
N LEU A 116 12.70 2.94 4.06
CA LEU A 116 13.42 4.04 4.72
C LEU A 116 14.65 4.48 3.91
N ALA A 117 15.39 3.53 3.34
CA ALA A 117 16.53 3.85 2.48
C ALA A 117 16.11 4.61 1.21
N VAL A 118 14.98 4.24 0.59
CA VAL A 118 14.43 4.96 -0.57
C VAL A 118 13.97 6.37 -0.17
N GLU A 119 13.32 6.54 0.98
CA GLU A 119 12.96 7.88 1.49
C GLU A 119 14.19 8.77 1.69
N GLY A 120 15.29 8.20 2.20
CA GLY A 120 16.58 8.90 2.30
C GLY A 120 17.08 9.38 0.95
N ALA A 121 17.09 8.50 -0.05
CA ALA A 121 17.51 8.83 -1.41
C ALA A 121 16.64 9.93 -2.04
N LEU A 122 15.32 9.87 -1.85
CA LEU A 122 14.40 10.91 -2.34
C LEU A 122 14.74 12.30 -1.76
N ARG A 123 15.04 12.37 -0.46
CA ARG A 123 15.37 13.64 0.23
C ARG A 123 16.72 14.23 -0.18
N GLU A 124 17.69 13.39 -0.55
CA GLU A 124 19.05 13.82 -0.82
C GLU A 124 19.34 14.12 -2.29
N PHE A 125 18.67 13.46 -3.23
CA PHE A 125 19.12 13.46 -4.62
C PHE A 125 18.34 14.35 -5.60
N GLY A 126 17.40 15.18 -5.12
CA GLY A 126 16.98 16.40 -5.80
C GLY A 126 15.92 16.27 -6.91
N VAL A 127 15.18 15.17 -7.02
CA VAL A 127 13.91 15.17 -7.77
C VAL A 127 12.80 15.59 -6.82
N PRO A 128 11.90 16.54 -7.19
CA PRO A 128 10.74 16.85 -6.36
C PRO A 128 9.92 15.61 -6.05
N PHE A 129 9.49 15.45 -4.80
CA PHE A 129 8.85 14.20 -4.36
C PHE A 129 7.71 14.42 -3.38
N THR A 130 6.81 13.46 -3.31
CA THR A 130 5.87 13.23 -2.20
C THR A 130 6.02 11.80 -1.69
N ILE A 131 5.98 11.63 -0.37
CA ILE A 131 6.01 10.31 0.27
C ILE A 131 4.64 10.02 0.87
N LEU A 132 4.06 8.87 0.55
CA LEU A 132 2.83 8.36 1.15
C LEU A 132 3.19 7.19 2.07
N ARG A 133 2.81 7.29 3.35
CA ARG A 133 3.10 6.31 4.39
C ARG A 133 1.81 5.64 4.87
N PRO A 134 1.30 4.62 4.18
CA PRO A 134 0.08 3.95 4.60
C PRO A 134 0.28 3.07 5.83
N GLY A 135 -0.78 2.97 6.65
CA GLY A 135 -0.95 1.95 7.67
C GLY A 135 -1.20 0.56 7.07
N TYR A 136 -1.64 -0.38 7.90
CA TYR A 136 -2.00 -1.73 7.47
C TYR A 136 -3.19 -1.69 6.50
N TYR A 137 -3.06 -2.33 5.34
CA TYR A 137 -4.13 -2.30 4.33
C TYR A 137 -5.35 -3.10 4.77
N ILE A 138 -6.50 -2.43 4.97
CA ILE A 138 -7.73 -3.10 5.36
C ILE A 138 -8.20 -4.14 4.34
N GLN A 139 -7.86 -3.94 3.06
CA GLN A 139 -8.18 -4.88 1.99
C GLN A 139 -7.45 -6.23 2.08
N ASN A 140 -6.44 -6.36 2.95
CA ASN A 140 -5.83 -7.66 3.24
C ASN A 140 -6.87 -8.67 3.75
N ASP A 141 -7.90 -8.20 4.44
CA ASP A 141 -8.96 -9.04 4.97
C ASP A 141 -9.90 -9.63 3.91
N LEU A 142 -9.87 -9.12 2.67
CA LEU A 142 -10.58 -9.78 1.55
C LEU A 142 -10.06 -11.20 1.31
N GLY A 143 -8.77 -11.44 1.58
CA GLY A 143 -8.18 -12.78 1.51
C GLY A 143 -8.63 -13.74 2.62
N LEU A 144 -9.34 -13.23 3.64
CA LEU A 144 -9.84 -14.01 4.77
C LEU A 144 -11.26 -14.52 4.57
N LYS A 145 -11.89 -14.31 3.39
CA LYS A 145 -13.28 -14.69 3.14
C LYS A 145 -13.61 -16.09 3.63
N ASP A 146 -12.84 -17.08 3.24
CA ASP A 146 -13.10 -18.49 3.61
C ASP A 146 -12.88 -18.75 5.11
N ALA A 147 -11.87 -18.16 5.71
CA ALA A 147 -11.63 -18.26 7.15
C ALA A 147 -12.81 -17.68 7.95
N LEU A 148 -13.30 -16.52 7.54
CA LEU A 148 -14.43 -15.84 8.18
C LEU A 148 -15.77 -16.56 7.89
N THR A 149 -16.07 -16.85 6.62
CA THR A 149 -17.38 -17.34 6.23
C THR A 149 -17.56 -18.83 6.42
N LYS A 150 -16.50 -19.67 6.28
CA LYS A 150 -16.56 -21.12 6.41
C LYS A 150 -16.03 -21.60 7.76
N ALA A 151 -14.81 -21.18 8.15
CA ALA A 151 -14.19 -21.66 9.38
C ALA A 151 -14.62 -20.91 10.66
N GLY A 152 -15.20 -19.72 10.55
CA GLY A 152 -15.62 -18.92 11.71
C GLY A 152 -14.45 -18.39 12.55
N VAL A 153 -13.33 -18.06 11.89
CA VAL A 153 -12.13 -17.56 12.56
C VAL A 153 -11.56 -16.31 11.89
N TYR A 154 -10.97 -15.42 12.72
CA TYR A 154 -10.15 -14.29 12.29
C TYR A 154 -8.67 -14.62 12.59
N PRO A 155 -7.86 -15.00 11.58
CA PRO A 155 -6.55 -15.60 11.80
C PRO A 155 -5.38 -14.58 11.75
N MET A 156 -5.65 -13.28 11.57
CA MET A 156 -4.57 -12.28 11.51
C MET A 156 -4.07 -11.96 12.92
N PRO A 157 -2.79 -12.12 13.22
CA PRO A 157 -2.23 -11.93 14.57
C PRO A 157 -1.99 -10.44 14.88
N LEU A 158 -3.05 -9.62 14.81
CA LEU A 158 -2.96 -8.16 15.03
C LEU A 158 -2.84 -7.77 16.52
N GLY A 159 -3.00 -8.75 17.44
CA GLY A 159 -2.98 -8.44 18.87
C GLY A 159 -4.15 -7.59 19.33
N THR A 160 -3.98 -6.94 20.51
CA THR A 160 -5.05 -6.18 21.19
C THR A 160 -4.77 -4.68 21.28
N ALA A 161 -3.53 -4.22 20.98
CA ALA A 161 -3.10 -2.85 21.23
C ALA A 161 -3.71 -1.81 20.27
N GLY A 162 -4.33 -2.25 19.20
CA GLY A 162 -4.81 -1.38 18.13
C GLY A 162 -3.69 -0.94 17.19
N ILE A 163 -3.92 -1.07 15.88
CA ILE A 163 -2.98 -0.68 14.83
C ILE A 163 -3.63 0.26 13.83
N ALA A 164 -2.87 1.21 13.33
CA ALA A 164 -3.28 2.11 12.26
C ALA A 164 -3.48 1.32 10.96
N ALA A 165 -4.62 1.49 10.34
CA ALA A 165 -4.98 0.87 9.08
C ALA A 165 -5.14 1.91 7.98
N ALA A 166 -5.17 1.48 6.72
CA ALA A 166 -5.36 2.35 5.55
C ALA A 166 -6.29 1.66 4.54
N ASP A 167 -7.24 2.41 4.00
CA ASP A 167 -7.98 1.98 2.81
C ASP A 167 -7.15 2.27 1.56
N VAL A 168 -7.01 1.30 0.66
CA VAL A 168 -6.28 1.49 -0.60
C VAL A 168 -6.91 2.55 -1.51
N ARG A 169 -8.18 2.89 -1.30
CA ARG A 169 -8.87 3.99 -2.01
C ARG A 169 -8.32 5.35 -1.57
N ASP A 170 -8.06 5.53 -0.27
CA ASP A 170 -7.46 6.76 0.28
C ASP A 170 -5.99 6.91 -0.16
N ILE A 171 -5.26 5.80 -0.25
CA ILE A 171 -3.91 5.79 -0.82
C ILE A 171 -3.96 6.27 -2.28
N ALA A 172 -4.90 5.74 -3.06
CA ALA A 172 -5.01 6.07 -4.48
C ALA A 172 -5.41 7.54 -4.70
N GLU A 173 -6.32 8.05 -3.90
CA GLU A 173 -6.78 9.44 -3.94
C GLU A 173 -5.65 10.40 -3.55
N ALA A 174 -4.94 10.14 -2.44
CA ALA A 174 -3.78 10.91 -2.02
C ALA A 174 -2.65 10.90 -3.07
N ALA A 175 -2.40 9.75 -3.71
CA ALA A 175 -1.44 9.63 -4.79
C ALA A 175 -1.85 10.47 -6.01
N ALA A 176 -3.12 10.41 -6.39
CA ALA A 176 -3.62 11.19 -7.53
C ALA A 176 -3.57 12.70 -7.25
N ILE A 177 -3.95 13.14 -6.05
CA ILE A 177 -3.83 14.53 -5.61
C ILE A 177 -2.39 15.00 -5.72
N SER A 178 -1.45 14.30 -5.10
CA SER A 178 -0.03 14.70 -5.09
C SER A 178 0.63 14.72 -6.48
N LEU A 179 0.07 13.98 -7.44
CA LEU A 179 0.57 13.94 -8.81
C LEU A 179 -0.09 14.96 -9.73
N THR A 180 -1.32 15.40 -9.43
CA THR A 180 -2.09 16.26 -10.33
C THR A 180 -2.25 17.69 -9.82
N GLU A 181 -2.02 17.95 -8.55
CA GLU A 181 -2.13 19.26 -7.92
C GLU A 181 -0.75 19.78 -7.50
N ASP A 182 -0.65 21.09 -7.22
CA ASP A 182 0.57 21.74 -6.76
C ASP A 182 0.66 21.77 -5.22
N GLY A 183 1.85 22.02 -4.67
CA GLY A 183 2.06 22.21 -3.24
C GLY A 183 2.43 20.93 -2.47
N HIS A 184 2.69 19.83 -3.18
CA HIS A 184 3.01 18.55 -2.56
C HIS A 184 4.50 18.19 -2.57
N ASP A 185 5.35 19.03 -3.14
CA ASP A 185 6.80 18.81 -3.19
C ASP A 185 7.40 18.81 -1.77
N GLY A 186 8.20 17.77 -1.48
CA GLY A 186 8.82 17.56 -0.17
C GLY A 186 7.88 17.10 0.95
N GLN A 187 6.58 16.90 0.64
CA GLN A 187 5.59 16.49 1.63
C GLN A 187 5.66 14.99 1.93
N THR A 188 5.29 14.65 3.16
CA THR A 188 5.07 13.27 3.59
C THR A 188 3.68 13.20 4.21
N TYR A 189 2.84 12.28 3.75
CA TYR A 189 1.48 12.06 4.25
C TYR A 189 1.33 10.67 4.81
N ASP A 190 0.89 10.58 6.06
CA ASP A 190 0.51 9.34 6.69
C ASP A 190 -0.93 9.00 6.29
N ILE A 191 -1.12 7.87 5.65
CA ILE A 191 -2.43 7.43 5.16
C ILE A 191 -2.99 6.45 6.18
N VAL A 192 -3.83 6.96 7.08
CA VAL A 192 -4.30 6.21 8.25
C VAL A 192 -5.80 6.37 8.44
N SER A 193 -6.46 5.27 8.79
CA SER A 193 -7.88 5.20 9.09
C SER A 193 -8.21 5.93 10.41
N PRO A 194 -9.44 6.46 10.58
CA PRO A 194 -9.84 7.14 11.80
C PRO A 194 -9.95 6.21 13.02
N THR A 195 -10.10 4.90 12.78
CA THR A 195 -10.20 3.89 13.84
C THR A 195 -9.03 2.92 13.78
N LEU A 196 -8.53 2.55 14.97
CA LEU A 196 -7.52 1.51 15.10
C LEU A 196 -8.18 0.14 15.03
N ILE A 197 -7.55 -0.79 14.32
CA ILE A 197 -8.01 -2.18 14.23
C ILE A 197 -7.26 -3.09 15.22
N SER A 198 -7.89 -4.16 15.64
CA SER A 198 -7.28 -5.19 16.50
C SER A 198 -7.86 -6.56 16.19
N GLY A 199 -7.15 -7.62 16.54
CA GLY A 199 -7.62 -8.98 16.30
C GLY A 199 -8.99 -9.26 16.92
N PRO A 200 -9.20 -9.04 18.25
CA PRO A 200 -10.50 -9.21 18.88
C PRO A 200 -11.57 -8.24 18.36
N GLY A 201 -11.21 -6.97 18.09
CA GLY A 201 -12.14 -5.97 17.57
C GLY A 201 -12.67 -6.35 16.19
N ASN A 202 -11.76 -6.76 15.28
CA ASN A 202 -12.15 -7.21 13.95
C ASN A 202 -12.98 -8.49 14.01
N ALA A 203 -12.63 -9.47 14.84
CA ALA A 203 -13.44 -10.69 15.04
C ALA A 203 -14.87 -10.37 15.53
N ALA A 204 -15.01 -9.45 16.46
CA ALA A 204 -16.33 -9.00 16.97
C ALA A 204 -17.14 -8.28 15.88
N LEU A 205 -16.51 -7.39 15.09
CA LEU A 205 -17.16 -6.72 13.96
C LEU A 205 -17.64 -7.71 12.91
N TRP A 206 -16.76 -8.65 12.50
CA TRP A 206 -17.13 -9.69 11.53
C TRP A 206 -18.22 -10.61 12.07
N SER A 207 -18.23 -10.92 13.39
CA SER A 207 -19.33 -11.68 14.02
C SER A 207 -20.68 -10.99 13.84
N LYS A 208 -20.72 -9.69 14.09
CA LYS A 208 -21.93 -8.86 13.92
C LYS A 208 -22.38 -8.84 12.45
N LEU A 209 -21.46 -8.60 11.52
CA LEU A 209 -21.78 -8.44 10.09
C LEU A 209 -22.21 -9.76 9.42
N LEU A 210 -21.62 -10.88 9.83
CA LEU A 210 -21.93 -12.20 9.27
C LEU A 210 -23.04 -12.92 10.04
N GLY A 211 -23.49 -12.41 11.20
CA GLY A 211 -24.56 -13.00 12.00
C GLY A 211 -24.19 -14.35 12.63
N LYS A 212 -22.90 -14.58 12.90
CA LYS A 212 -22.37 -15.81 13.52
C LYS A 212 -21.10 -15.51 14.31
N GLU A 213 -20.76 -16.38 15.26
CA GLU A 213 -19.54 -16.22 16.03
C GLU A 213 -18.29 -16.36 15.13
N ILE A 214 -17.40 -15.36 15.20
CA ILE A 214 -16.06 -15.38 14.61
C ILE A 214 -15.04 -15.31 15.75
N LYS A 215 -14.23 -16.33 15.88
CA LYS A 215 -13.22 -16.43 16.95
C LYS A 215 -11.90 -15.85 16.51
N TYR A 216 -11.33 -14.94 17.31
CA TYR A 216 -9.94 -14.53 17.13
C TYR A 216 -9.01 -15.66 17.53
N THR A 217 -8.07 -16.05 16.64
CA THR A 217 -7.17 -17.20 16.90
C THR A 217 -5.93 -16.85 17.72
N GLY A 218 -5.80 -15.59 18.15
CA GLY A 218 -4.64 -15.15 18.93
C GLY A 218 -3.50 -14.63 18.07
N HIS A 219 -2.35 -14.43 18.71
CA HIS A 219 -1.16 -13.83 18.11
C HIS A 219 0.10 -14.68 18.32
N ASP A 220 -0.02 -15.99 18.10
CA ASP A 220 1.15 -16.86 18.00
C ASP A 220 1.86 -16.58 16.65
N PHE A 221 2.85 -15.69 16.70
CA PHE A 221 3.57 -15.23 15.50
C PHE A 221 4.40 -16.34 14.85
N GLU A 222 4.95 -17.27 15.62
CA GLU A 222 5.75 -18.38 15.09
C GLU A 222 4.86 -19.38 14.35
N GLN A 223 3.75 -19.78 14.97
CA GLN A 223 2.78 -20.65 14.33
C GLN A 223 2.20 -20.01 13.06
N TRP A 224 1.91 -18.70 13.11
CA TRP A 224 1.44 -17.95 11.94
C TRP A 224 2.47 -17.95 10.80
N GLU A 225 3.74 -17.66 11.09
CA GLU A 225 4.83 -17.71 10.12
C GLU A 225 4.95 -19.09 9.47
N GLN A 226 4.93 -20.17 10.28
CA GLN A 226 5.00 -21.54 9.77
C GLN A 226 3.86 -21.84 8.79
N GLY A 227 2.64 -21.41 9.11
CA GLY A 227 1.48 -21.54 8.21
C GLY A 227 1.63 -20.74 6.91
N MET A 228 2.25 -19.56 6.96
CA MET A 228 2.45 -18.72 5.78
C MET A 228 3.56 -19.22 4.85
N ARG A 229 4.56 -19.94 5.35
CA ARG A 229 5.63 -20.56 4.54
C ARG A 229 5.11 -21.55 3.49
N ALA A 230 3.91 -22.10 3.69
CA ALA A 230 3.25 -22.94 2.68
C ALA A 230 2.66 -22.14 1.50
N ARG A 231 2.53 -20.81 1.63
CA ARG A 231 1.82 -19.92 0.69
C ARG A 231 2.71 -18.86 0.06
N MET A 232 3.88 -18.59 0.65
CA MET A 232 4.82 -17.57 0.18
C MET A 232 6.26 -17.97 0.48
N PRO A 233 7.26 -17.32 -0.14
CA PRO A 233 8.67 -17.56 0.16
C PRO A 233 8.98 -17.36 1.66
N GLY A 234 9.87 -18.20 2.21
CA GLY A 234 10.18 -18.19 3.64
C GLY A 234 10.68 -16.83 4.17
N TRP A 235 11.46 -16.09 3.38
CA TRP A 235 11.91 -14.74 3.74
C TRP A 235 10.73 -13.76 3.88
N SER A 236 9.72 -13.89 3.03
CA SER A 236 8.53 -13.03 3.06
C SER A 236 7.63 -13.34 4.26
N ALA A 237 7.45 -14.64 4.60
CA ALA A 237 6.74 -15.03 5.80
C ALA A 237 7.44 -14.53 7.08
N PHE A 238 8.77 -14.59 7.12
CA PHE A 238 9.60 -14.08 8.20
C PHE A 238 9.48 -12.55 8.33
N ASP A 239 9.61 -11.81 7.22
CA ASP A 239 9.50 -10.37 7.16
C ASP A 239 8.13 -9.88 7.68
N LEU A 240 7.03 -10.50 7.21
CA LEU A 240 5.67 -10.16 7.66
C LEU A 240 5.47 -10.53 9.14
N ARG A 241 6.04 -11.62 9.63
CA ARG A 241 6.01 -11.95 11.06
C ARG A 241 6.70 -10.87 11.89
N MET A 242 7.90 -10.44 11.48
CA MET A 242 8.62 -9.37 12.19
C MET A 242 7.79 -8.07 12.21
N MET A 243 7.14 -7.74 11.11
CA MET A 243 6.25 -6.58 11.02
C MET A 243 5.09 -6.70 12.03
N LEU A 244 4.33 -7.79 12.00
CA LEU A 244 3.15 -8.00 12.87
C LEU A 244 3.52 -8.09 14.35
N GLN A 245 4.62 -8.78 14.66
CA GLN A 245 5.15 -8.85 16.02
C GLN A 245 5.62 -7.47 16.49
N GLY A 246 6.30 -6.72 15.63
CA GLY A 246 6.73 -5.37 15.92
C GLY A 246 5.55 -4.42 16.20
N TYR A 247 4.45 -4.53 15.46
CA TYR A 247 3.22 -3.78 15.72
C TYR A 247 2.65 -4.07 17.11
N PHE A 248 2.67 -5.34 17.51
CA PHE A 248 2.21 -5.77 18.82
C PHE A 248 3.12 -5.27 19.96
N GLU A 249 4.43 -5.40 19.82
CA GLU A 249 5.40 -5.11 20.86
C GLU A 249 5.69 -3.62 21.03
N ARG A 250 5.75 -2.86 19.93
CA ARG A 250 6.18 -1.45 19.90
C ARG A 250 5.04 -0.47 19.65
N GLY A 251 3.87 -0.99 19.26
CA GLY A 251 2.70 -0.20 18.89
C GLY A 251 2.78 0.37 17.46
N PHE A 252 1.62 0.46 16.81
CA PHE A 252 1.49 0.99 15.45
C PHE A 252 0.25 1.89 15.35
N ALA A 253 -0.09 2.61 16.42
CA ALA A 253 -1.27 3.47 16.47
C ALA A 253 -1.01 4.81 15.78
N SER A 254 -2.00 5.31 15.06
CA SER A 254 -2.06 6.69 14.56
C SER A 254 -2.60 7.64 15.63
N THR A 255 -2.35 8.92 15.42
CA THR A 255 -2.85 10.02 16.22
C THR A 255 -4.01 10.74 15.50
N GLU A 256 -4.82 11.49 16.24
CA GLU A 256 -5.86 12.35 15.65
C GLU A 256 -5.27 13.39 14.68
N THR A 257 -4.06 13.88 14.95
CA THR A 257 -3.37 14.85 14.09
C THR A 257 -3.04 14.24 12.72
N GLU A 258 -2.57 13.00 12.67
CA GLU A 258 -2.27 12.30 11.41
C GLU A 258 -3.56 12.05 10.60
N VAL A 259 -4.63 11.63 11.27
CA VAL A 259 -5.95 11.45 10.64
C VAL A 259 -6.50 12.78 10.11
N ALA A 260 -6.43 13.86 10.90
CA ALA A 260 -6.92 15.18 10.49
C ALA A 260 -6.11 15.74 9.30
N ARG A 261 -4.79 15.51 9.28
CA ARG A 261 -3.94 15.91 8.14
C ARG A 261 -4.31 15.17 6.87
N LEU A 262 -4.59 13.88 6.96
CA LEU A 262 -5.07 13.11 5.81
C LEU A 262 -6.45 13.60 5.36
N ALA A 263 -7.37 13.84 6.28
CA ALA A 263 -8.69 14.41 5.94
C ALA A 263 -8.59 15.75 5.22
N GLY A 264 -7.65 16.60 5.64
CA GLY A 264 -7.35 17.87 4.96
C GLY A 264 -6.83 17.69 3.53
N LEU A 265 -6.00 16.67 3.29
CA LEU A 265 -5.51 16.33 1.95
C LEU A 265 -6.64 15.81 1.05
N LEU A 266 -7.45 14.88 1.56
CA LEU A 266 -8.53 14.23 0.79
C LEU A 266 -9.74 15.14 0.56
N GLY A 267 -9.95 16.15 1.42
CA GLY A 267 -11.17 16.96 1.43
C GLY A 267 -12.39 16.26 2.08
N HIS A 268 -12.20 15.10 2.64
CA HIS A 268 -13.21 14.32 3.38
C HIS A 268 -12.54 13.44 4.46
N ALA A 269 -13.34 12.87 5.37
CA ALA A 269 -12.84 11.93 6.36
C ALA A 269 -12.26 10.68 5.69
N PRO A 270 -11.09 10.16 6.14
CA PRO A 270 -10.56 8.89 5.66
C PRO A 270 -11.56 7.75 5.89
N ARG A 271 -11.53 6.75 5.02
CA ARG A 271 -12.44 5.60 5.07
C ARG A 271 -12.16 4.72 6.28
N SER A 272 -13.24 4.22 6.90
CA SER A 272 -13.14 3.38 8.10
C SER A 272 -13.01 1.89 7.76
N TYR A 273 -12.48 1.11 8.71
CA TYR A 273 -12.50 -0.34 8.60
C TYR A 273 -13.93 -0.90 8.67
N GLU A 274 -14.79 -0.27 9.46
CA GLU A 274 -16.18 -0.65 9.63
C GLU A 274 -16.96 -0.57 8.32
N ASP A 275 -16.80 0.52 7.57
CA ASP A 275 -17.46 0.69 6.27
C ASP A 275 -16.95 -0.34 5.25
N PHE A 276 -15.62 -0.53 5.19
CA PHE A 276 -15.02 -1.55 4.35
C PHE A 276 -15.54 -2.97 4.68
N ALA A 277 -15.58 -3.33 5.96
CA ALA A 277 -16.03 -4.66 6.39
C ALA A 277 -17.52 -4.88 6.06
N ALA A 278 -18.35 -3.83 6.18
CA ALA A 278 -19.76 -3.89 5.80
C ALA A 278 -19.92 -4.08 4.28
N GLU A 279 -19.19 -3.33 3.45
CA GLU A 279 -19.16 -3.49 1.99
C GLU A 279 -18.75 -4.92 1.60
N ALA A 280 -17.68 -5.44 2.21
CA ALA A 280 -17.17 -6.78 1.94
C ALA A 280 -18.19 -7.86 2.37
N ALA A 281 -18.77 -7.77 3.57
CA ALA A 281 -19.78 -8.70 4.05
C ALA A 281 -21.02 -8.75 3.13
N GLN A 282 -21.44 -7.59 2.62
CA GLN A 282 -22.55 -7.52 1.66
C GLN A 282 -22.19 -8.22 0.35
N SER A 283 -20.99 -7.98 -0.19
CA SER A 283 -20.52 -8.61 -1.43
C SER A 283 -20.37 -10.14 -1.32
N TRP A 284 -20.18 -10.67 -0.10
CA TRP A 284 -20.03 -12.11 0.13
C TRP A 284 -21.36 -12.86 0.27
N LYS A 285 -22.45 -12.12 0.50
CA LYS A 285 -23.82 -12.67 0.57
C LYS A 285 -24.51 -12.77 -0.79
N ALA A 286 -24.00 -12.00 -1.77
CA ALA A 286 -24.47 -12.02 -3.15
C ALA A 286 -23.82 -13.18 -3.92
#